data_aa1f7f6a2327c7aadf0342f5ee6d218d
#
_entry.id   aa1f7f6a2327c7aadf0342f5ee6d218d
#
_cell.length_a   1.000
_cell.length_b   1.000
_cell.length_c   1.000
_cell.angle_alpha   90.00
_cell.angle_beta   90.00
_cell.angle_gamma   90.00
#
_symmetry.space_group_name_H-M   'P 1'
#
loop_
_entity.id
_entity.type
_entity.pdbx_description
1 polymer ?
#
loop_
_entity_poly.entity_id
_entity_poly.type
_entity_poly.pdbx_seq_one_letter_code
_entity_poly.pdbx_strand_id
1 'polypeptide(L)'
;MGGSGTKKALKKIKNIFVYLYYLAYYYVACVIGIAARHTKKYKDLWLIAERKTEARDNGFHFFKYMTGNHGEINAAFIIEKNSPDYERINRLGRVIEPNSFSHMLAFVCARVRISTHYMSCAPDTYRFAVLKKYGLVFGRDVLIRHGITSNDLKELHYPNARVDMLVCSSVPEYENMKTTYGHPNGVVQRLGLCRYDRLLTPHRVKRQILIMPTWRYFLKNLSNEDFVKSEYYNQFSRLLNDEKLIAVLEKYDYELVLYLHYELQPYSELFKPMSERVRVLKKDKADVQDLLMSSAMLITDYSSVFFDFAYMSKPLAYLRFDEERFYATQYGRGYFDCRTDGFGPVFYDAAQAAEHIRQKIEYGMCVDDEYARRAERFFGERTANHCEKTYMAIKELLT
;
A
#
# COMPACT_ATOMS: atom_id res chain seq x y z
N MET A 1 23.70 -36.42 -12.52
CA MET A 1 22.56 -35.99 -11.66
C MET A 1 22.95 -35.47 -10.25
N GLY A 2 24.22 -35.23 -9.92
CA GLY A 2 24.70 -34.84 -8.58
C GLY A 2 24.77 -33.36 -8.23
N GLY A 3 24.60 -32.44 -9.19
CA GLY A 3 24.90 -30.99 -8.97
C GLY A 3 23.76 -30.15 -8.34
N SER A 4 22.52 -30.61 -8.34
CA SER A 4 21.37 -29.85 -7.82
C SER A 4 21.23 -29.93 -6.29
N GLY A 5 21.54 -31.07 -5.69
CA GLY A 5 21.46 -31.30 -4.26
C GLY A 5 22.53 -30.55 -3.46
N THR A 6 23.76 -30.54 -3.95
CA THR A 6 24.90 -29.81 -3.34
C THR A 6 24.70 -28.30 -3.36
N LYS A 7 24.18 -27.72 -4.46
CA LYS A 7 23.86 -26.29 -4.54
C LYS A 7 22.73 -25.90 -3.56
N LYS A 8 21.71 -26.75 -3.38
CA LYS A 8 20.65 -26.51 -2.39
C LYS A 8 21.16 -26.59 -0.95
N ALA A 9 22.02 -27.56 -0.64
CA ALA A 9 22.65 -27.70 0.67
C ALA A 9 23.54 -26.50 1.00
N LEU A 10 24.41 -26.08 0.10
CA LEU A 10 25.26 -24.90 0.27
C LEU A 10 24.43 -23.61 0.47
N LYS A 11 23.32 -23.47 -0.26
CA LYS A 11 22.40 -22.30 -0.08
C LYS A 11 21.74 -22.32 1.31
N LYS A 12 21.35 -23.51 1.83
CA LYS A 12 20.82 -23.64 3.19
C LYS A 12 21.86 -23.28 4.26
N ILE A 13 23.07 -23.78 4.13
CA ILE A 13 24.19 -23.50 5.05
C ILE A 13 24.51 -22.00 5.05
N LYS A 14 24.64 -21.38 3.88
CA LYS A 14 24.85 -19.92 3.76
C LYS A 14 23.74 -19.13 4.44
N ASN A 15 22.48 -19.52 4.27
CA ASN A 15 21.36 -18.87 4.94
C ASN A 15 21.44 -18.97 6.47
N ILE A 16 21.82 -20.13 7.03
CA ILE A 16 21.98 -20.31 8.47
C ILE A 16 23.04 -19.32 9.02
N PHE A 17 24.20 -19.23 8.38
CA PHE A 17 25.25 -18.26 8.79
C PHE A 17 24.77 -16.82 8.72
N VAL A 18 23.96 -16.46 7.74
CA VAL A 18 23.38 -15.11 7.65
C VAL A 18 22.39 -14.86 8.79
N TYR A 19 21.55 -15.81 9.17
CA TYR A 19 20.67 -15.69 10.33
C TYR A 19 21.46 -15.54 11.63
N LEU A 20 22.51 -16.36 11.83
CA LEU A 20 23.39 -16.27 13.00
C LEU A 20 24.10 -14.89 13.06
N TYR A 21 24.56 -14.38 11.94
CA TYR A 21 25.14 -13.03 11.85
C TYR A 21 24.15 -11.96 12.29
N TYR A 22 22.92 -11.94 11.75
CA TYR A 22 21.91 -10.95 12.13
C TYR A 22 21.49 -11.11 13.60
N LEU A 23 21.42 -12.32 14.09
CA LEU A 23 21.09 -12.59 15.49
C LEU A 23 22.19 -12.08 16.43
N ALA A 24 23.46 -12.40 16.14
CA ALA A 24 24.60 -11.88 16.89
C ALA A 24 24.66 -10.36 16.85
N TYR A 25 24.51 -9.76 15.68
CA TYR A 25 24.49 -8.31 15.51
C TYR A 25 23.34 -7.65 16.29
N TYR A 26 22.16 -8.26 16.28
CA TYR A 26 21.00 -7.82 17.07
C TYR A 26 21.30 -7.86 18.58
N TYR A 27 21.82 -8.97 19.11
CA TYR A 27 22.10 -9.06 20.56
C TYR A 27 23.25 -8.17 21.01
N VAL A 28 24.29 -8.00 20.20
CA VAL A 28 25.34 -6.99 20.46
C VAL A 28 24.72 -5.59 20.53
N ALA A 29 23.85 -5.26 19.59
CA ALA A 29 23.13 -3.98 19.61
C ALA A 29 22.19 -3.86 20.82
N CYS A 30 21.56 -4.94 21.29
CA CYS A 30 20.77 -4.95 22.53
C CYS A 30 21.60 -4.59 23.75
N VAL A 31 22.81 -5.18 23.88
CA VAL A 31 23.74 -4.87 25.01
C VAL A 31 24.15 -3.39 24.99
N ILE A 32 24.57 -2.88 23.83
CA ILE A 32 24.91 -1.45 23.67
C ILE A 32 23.64 -0.58 23.88
N GLY A 33 22.51 -1.05 23.48
CA GLY A 33 21.22 -0.40 23.64
C GLY A 33 20.81 -0.16 25.09
N ILE A 34 21.33 -0.95 26.06
CA ILE A 34 21.05 -0.75 27.47
C ILE A 34 21.52 0.67 27.91
N ALA A 35 22.68 1.09 27.47
CA ALA A 35 23.17 2.44 27.73
C ALA A 35 22.61 3.47 26.75
N ALA A 36 22.52 3.12 25.45
CA ALA A 36 22.11 4.04 24.42
C ALA A 36 20.66 4.57 24.60
N ARG A 37 19.74 3.75 25.13
CA ARG A 37 18.32 4.14 25.36
C ARG A 37 18.15 5.28 26.38
N HIS A 38 19.17 5.55 27.21
CA HIS A 38 19.17 6.68 28.17
C HIS A 38 19.66 7.98 27.53
N THR A 39 20.23 7.93 26.32
CA THR A 39 20.69 9.12 25.62
C THR A 39 19.49 9.85 24.98
N LYS A 40 19.58 11.18 24.83
CA LYS A 40 18.56 12.01 24.16
C LYS A 40 18.19 11.46 22.79
N LYS A 41 19.14 10.80 22.11
CA LYS A 41 18.95 10.26 20.76
C LYS A 41 17.97 9.08 20.71
N TYR A 42 17.93 8.22 21.72
CA TYR A 42 17.19 6.96 21.69
C TYR A 42 16.13 6.82 22.80
N LYS A 43 16.13 7.76 23.77
CA LYS A 43 15.17 7.73 24.88
C LYS A 43 13.76 7.87 24.33
N ASP A 44 12.87 6.93 24.68
CA ASP A 44 11.45 6.90 24.30
C ASP A 44 11.21 7.02 22.79
N LEU A 45 12.12 6.48 21.97
CA LEU A 45 12.09 6.61 20.52
C LEU A 45 10.87 5.90 19.90
N TRP A 46 10.11 6.62 19.10
CA TRP A 46 9.11 6.09 18.17
C TRP A 46 9.73 5.96 16.78
N LEU A 47 9.95 4.73 16.34
CA LEU A 47 10.62 4.44 15.07
C LEU A 47 9.60 4.13 14.00
N ILE A 48 9.57 4.92 12.94
CA ILE A 48 8.56 4.81 11.87
C ILE A 48 9.22 4.39 10.57
N ALA A 49 8.58 3.48 9.83
CA ALA A 49 9.06 3.04 8.52
C ALA A 49 7.90 2.67 7.57
N GLU A 50 8.13 2.96 6.30
CA GLU A 50 7.45 2.37 5.16
C GLU A 50 8.39 1.41 4.43
N ARG A 51 8.35 1.40 3.09
CA ARG A 51 9.47 0.88 2.31
C ARG A 51 10.65 1.83 2.44
N LYS A 52 11.87 1.28 2.55
CA LYS A 52 13.07 2.10 2.78
C LYS A 52 13.37 3.10 1.65
N THR A 53 12.81 2.87 0.48
CA THR A 53 13.02 3.65 -0.75
C THR A 53 11.96 4.71 -1.03
N GLU A 54 10.88 4.77 -0.25
CA GLU A 54 9.76 5.70 -0.48
C GLU A 54 9.05 6.06 0.83
N ALA A 55 8.37 7.22 0.85
CA ALA A 55 7.60 7.72 1.97
C ALA A 55 6.38 8.50 1.46
N ARG A 56 5.31 7.79 1.10
CA ARG A 56 4.10 8.34 0.47
C ARG A 56 2.81 7.74 1.00
N ASP A 57 2.90 6.90 2.02
CA ASP A 57 1.80 6.11 2.56
C ASP A 57 1.52 6.48 4.03
N ASN A 58 0.83 5.62 4.76
CA ASN A 58 0.38 5.83 6.12
C ASN A 58 1.51 6.22 7.09
N GLY A 59 2.72 5.68 6.90
CA GLY A 59 3.88 6.04 7.72
C GLY A 59 4.29 7.50 7.54
N PHE A 60 4.30 8.00 6.29
CA PHE A 60 4.54 9.41 5.98
C PHE A 60 3.50 10.32 6.63
N HIS A 61 2.22 10.01 6.45
CA HIS A 61 1.13 10.81 7.01
C HIS A 61 1.17 10.82 8.53
N PHE A 62 1.42 9.68 9.14
CA PHE A 62 1.58 9.56 10.59
C PHE A 62 2.81 10.32 11.10
N PHE A 63 3.97 10.20 10.44
CA PHE A 63 5.18 10.94 10.83
C PHE A 63 4.98 12.45 10.72
N LYS A 64 4.36 12.92 9.63
CA LYS A 64 3.99 14.33 9.44
C LYS A 64 3.07 14.83 10.55
N TYR A 65 2.06 14.03 10.92
CA TYR A 65 1.16 14.36 12.03
C TYR A 65 1.92 14.46 13.35
N MET A 66 2.78 13.47 13.66
CA MET A 66 3.58 13.43 14.89
C MET A 66 4.49 14.65 15.02
N THR A 67 5.23 14.97 13.98
CA THR A 67 6.17 16.11 14.01
C THR A 67 5.48 17.46 14.05
N GLY A 68 4.26 17.56 13.51
CA GLY A 68 3.49 18.81 13.53
C GLY A 68 2.69 19.05 14.81
N ASN A 69 2.23 17.99 15.49
CA ASN A 69 1.31 18.10 16.64
C ASN A 69 1.91 17.61 17.95
N HIS A 70 2.97 16.77 17.90
CA HIS A 70 3.58 16.12 19.06
C HIS A 70 5.11 16.19 18.98
N GLY A 71 5.64 17.40 18.77
CA GLY A 71 7.09 17.65 18.67
C GLY A 71 7.89 17.27 19.93
N GLU A 72 7.24 17.04 21.06
CA GLU A 72 7.83 16.51 22.29
C GLU A 72 8.18 15.01 22.20
N ILE A 73 7.55 14.27 21.28
CA ILE A 73 7.83 12.85 21.07
C ILE A 73 9.10 12.68 20.23
N ASN A 74 10.04 11.91 20.75
CA ASN A 74 11.25 11.55 20.01
C ASN A 74 10.90 10.56 18.88
N ALA A 75 10.55 11.07 17.70
CA ALA A 75 10.21 10.28 16.53
C ALA A 75 11.34 10.31 15.49
N ALA A 76 11.52 9.18 14.77
CA ALA A 76 12.45 9.11 13.64
C ALA A 76 11.89 8.23 12.53
N PHE A 77 12.18 8.60 11.29
CA PHE A 77 11.74 7.87 10.09
C PHE A 77 12.93 7.19 9.41
N ILE A 78 12.73 5.93 8.97
CA ILE A 78 13.77 5.17 8.25
C ILE A 78 13.57 5.37 6.74
N ILE A 79 14.58 5.95 6.07
CA ILE A 79 14.56 6.15 4.62
C ILE A 79 16.00 6.23 4.06
N GLU A 80 16.19 5.70 2.85
CA GLU A 80 17.47 5.77 2.12
C GLU A 80 17.74 7.19 1.61
N LYS A 81 19.00 7.64 1.69
CA LYS A 81 19.40 8.98 1.23
C LYS A 81 19.17 9.21 -0.26
N ASN A 82 19.23 8.15 -1.06
CA ASN A 82 18.98 8.19 -2.50
C ASN A 82 17.50 8.11 -2.87
N SER A 83 16.61 8.00 -1.88
CA SER A 83 15.16 8.03 -2.11
C SER A 83 14.72 9.40 -2.65
N PRO A 84 13.84 9.46 -3.67
CA PRO A 84 13.25 10.71 -4.13
C PRO A 84 12.43 11.43 -3.05
N ASP A 85 12.03 10.72 -2.00
CA ASP A 85 11.25 11.27 -0.89
C ASP A 85 12.11 11.69 0.32
N TYR A 86 13.44 11.48 0.26
CA TYR A 86 14.34 11.76 1.38
C TYR A 86 14.23 13.20 1.88
N GLU A 87 14.35 14.19 0.99
CA GLU A 87 14.30 15.59 1.36
C GLU A 87 12.96 16.00 1.97
N ARG A 88 11.86 15.41 1.48
CA ARG A 88 10.53 15.64 2.04
C ARG A 88 10.43 15.20 3.50
N ILE A 89 10.97 14.01 3.81
CA ILE A 89 10.98 13.48 5.19
C ILE A 89 11.98 14.22 6.06
N ASN A 90 13.17 14.50 5.55
CA ASN A 90 14.24 15.18 6.30
C ASN A 90 13.84 16.59 6.78
N ARG A 91 12.97 17.28 6.02
CA ARG A 91 12.38 18.57 6.42
C ARG A 91 11.34 18.45 7.54
N LEU A 92 10.70 17.31 7.69
CA LEU A 92 9.72 17.08 8.75
C LEU A 92 10.35 16.73 10.08
N GLY A 93 11.46 15.99 10.07
CA GLY A 93 12.09 15.56 11.31
C GLY A 93 13.27 14.62 11.08
N ARG A 94 13.65 13.94 12.15
CA ARG A 94 14.84 13.09 12.17
C ARG A 94 14.68 11.87 11.24
N VAL A 95 15.70 11.64 10.40
CA VAL A 95 15.82 10.46 9.55
C VAL A 95 16.92 9.52 10.00
N ILE A 96 16.78 8.24 9.68
CA ILE A 96 17.75 7.19 9.95
C ILE A 96 18.01 6.45 8.64
N GLU A 97 19.31 6.38 8.25
CA GLU A 97 19.74 5.63 7.08
C GLU A 97 19.61 4.12 7.33
N PRO A 98 18.90 3.39 6.46
CA PRO A 98 18.76 1.93 6.56
C PRO A 98 20.12 1.21 6.59
N ASN A 99 20.12 0.03 7.20
CA ASN A 99 21.27 -0.89 7.25
C ASN A 99 22.55 -0.32 7.93
N SER A 100 22.47 0.87 8.55
CA SER A 100 23.55 1.44 9.37
C SER A 100 23.52 0.85 10.79
N PHE A 101 24.65 1.00 11.53
CA PHE A 101 24.67 0.66 12.96
C PHE A 101 23.69 1.52 13.77
N SER A 102 23.53 2.79 13.39
CA SER A 102 22.52 3.69 13.96
C SER A 102 21.09 3.18 13.76
N HIS A 103 20.81 2.54 12.62
CA HIS A 103 19.52 1.88 12.35
C HIS A 103 19.28 0.71 13.30
N MET A 104 20.27 -0.19 13.45
CA MET A 104 20.16 -1.32 14.38
C MET A 104 19.96 -0.85 15.82
N LEU A 105 20.72 0.17 16.27
CA LEU A 105 20.52 0.75 17.60
C LEU A 105 19.13 1.39 17.76
N ALA A 106 18.65 2.11 16.75
CA ALA A 106 17.30 2.66 16.78
C ALA A 106 16.24 1.55 16.88
N PHE A 107 16.40 0.47 16.12
CA PHE A 107 15.51 -0.68 16.14
C PHE A 107 15.42 -1.34 17.52
N VAL A 108 16.55 -1.55 18.21
CA VAL A 108 16.57 -2.20 19.54
C VAL A 108 16.22 -1.24 20.69
N CYS A 109 16.48 0.07 20.53
CA CYS A 109 16.18 1.07 21.55
C CYS A 109 14.75 1.63 21.44
N ALA A 110 14.09 1.47 20.30
CA ALA A 110 12.75 2.02 20.08
C ALA A 110 11.77 1.53 21.16
N ARG A 111 11.05 2.48 21.77
CA ARG A 111 9.92 2.18 22.66
C ARG A 111 8.77 1.52 21.89
N VAL A 112 8.57 1.96 20.64
CA VAL A 112 7.64 1.37 19.69
C VAL A 112 8.17 1.50 18.27
N ARG A 113 7.94 0.47 17.46
CA ARG A 113 8.23 0.44 16.02
C ARG A 113 6.93 0.43 15.26
N ILE A 114 6.74 1.42 14.41
CA ILE A 114 5.50 1.67 13.67
C ILE A 114 5.77 1.51 12.19
N SER A 115 5.10 0.57 11.55
CA SER A 115 5.41 0.20 10.18
C SER A 115 4.17 0.02 9.31
N THR A 116 4.29 0.30 8.01
CA THR A 116 3.23 0.02 7.03
C THR A 116 3.30 -1.41 6.50
N HIS A 117 4.48 -2.00 6.48
CA HIS A 117 4.72 -3.40 6.14
C HIS A 117 5.35 -4.10 7.33
N TYR A 118 4.94 -5.33 7.60
CA TYR A 118 5.43 -6.07 8.76
C TYR A 118 6.97 -6.10 8.80
N MET A 119 7.53 -5.71 9.93
CA MET A 119 8.99 -5.62 10.18
C MET A 119 9.76 -4.64 9.27
N SER A 120 9.12 -3.67 8.60
CA SER A 120 9.86 -2.70 7.77
C SER A 120 10.79 -1.77 8.59
N CYS A 121 10.57 -1.64 9.89
CA CYS A 121 11.52 -0.98 10.79
C CYS A 121 12.82 -1.78 11.03
N ALA A 122 12.88 -3.04 10.65
CA ALA A 122 14.07 -3.88 10.87
C ALA A 122 15.14 -3.67 9.78
N PRO A 123 16.44 -3.88 10.10
CA PRO A 123 17.50 -3.84 9.09
C PRO A 123 17.27 -4.81 7.92
N ASP A 124 16.84 -6.04 8.20
CA ASP A 124 16.41 -7.02 7.21
C ASP A 124 14.99 -7.48 7.54
N THR A 125 14.01 -6.97 6.80
CA THR A 125 12.59 -7.19 7.03
C THR A 125 12.23 -8.69 7.08
N TYR A 126 12.70 -9.47 6.10
CA TYR A 126 12.34 -10.89 6.00
C TYR A 126 12.95 -11.72 7.14
N ARG A 127 14.24 -11.56 7.40
CA ARG A 127 14.94 -12.34 8.44
C ARG A 127 14.44 -12.00 9.83
N PHE A 128 14.22 -10.71 10.09
CA PHE A 128 13.68 -10.28 11.38
C PHE A 128 12.22 -10.71 11.59
N ALA A 129 11.41 -10.81 10.54
CA ALA A 129 10.07 -11.40 10.62
C ALA A 129 10.15 -12.88 11.07
N VAL A 130 11.07 -13.67 10.49
CA VAL A 130 11.31 -15.04 10.90
C VAL A 130 11.81 -15.12 12.34
N LEU A 131 12.81 -14.32 12.72
CA LEU A 131 13.35 -14.30 14.09
C LEU A 131 12.26 -13.88 15.11
N LYS A 132 11.44 -12.89 14.79
CA LYS A 132 10.31 -12.45 15.64
C LYS A 132 9.27 -13.55 15.81
N LYS A 133 8.94 -14.29 14.74
CA LYS A 133 8.05 -15.46 14.79
C LYS A 133 8.49 -16.49 15.83
N TYR A 134 9.79 -16.72 15.96
CA TYR A 134 10.36 -17.65 16.96
C TYR A 134 10.66 -16.99 18.32
N GLY A 135 10.24 -15.74 18.54
CA GLY A 135 10.44 -15.05 19.82
C GLY A 135 11.86 -14.58 20.10
N LEU A 136 12.73 -14.54 19.08
CA LEU A 136 14.14 -14.17 19.20
C LEU A 136 14.39 -12.65 19.05
N VAL A 137 13.35 -11.87 18.71
CA VAL A 137 13.40 -10.40 18.59
C VAL A 137 12.33 -9.80 19.48
N PHE A 138 12.75 -8.91 20.37
CA PHE A 138 11.90 -8.24 21.35
C PHE A 138 11.51 -6.84 20.91
N GLY A 139 10.59 -6.23 21.66
CA GLY A 139 10.12 -4.86 21.46
C GLY A 139 8.72 -4.82 20.85
N ARG A 140 8.05 -3.66 21.00
CA ARG A 140 6.67 -3.44 20.57
C ARG A 140 6.60 -3.06 19.10
N ASP A 141 5.75 -3.75 18.34
CA ASP A 141 5.54 -3.54 16.92
C ASP A 141 4.08 -3.18 16.63
N VAL A 142 3.86 -2.04 16.00
CA VAL A 142 2.57 -1.56 15.53
C VAL A 142 2.55 -1.59 14.01
N LEU A 143 1.59 -2.30 13.42
CA LEU A 143 1.41 -2.41 11.99
C LEU A 143 0.22 -1.53 11.56
N ILE A 144 0.53 -0.31 11.07
CA ILE A 144 -0.48 0.65 10.57
C ILE A 144 -0.88 0.39 9.13
N ARG A 145 -0.25 -0.60 8.49
CA ARG A 145 -0.52 -1.13 7.16
C ARG A 145 -0.37 -0.12 6.01
N HIS A 146 -0.34 -0.64 4.79
CA HIS A 146 -0.24 0.16 3.57
C HIS A 146 -1.57 0.27 2.79
N GLY A 147 -2.61 -0.44 3.22
CA GLY A 147 -3.93 -0.43 2.58
C GLY A 147 -4.89 -1.43 3.20
N ILE A 148 -6.14 -1.36 2.80
CA ILE A 148 -7.16 -2.35 3.16
C ILE A 148 -6.83 -3.67 2.47
N THR A 149 -6.87 -4.76 3.23
CA THR A 149 -6.67 -6.10 2.70
C THR A 149 -8.00 -6.74 2.36
N SER A 150 -8.23 -6.95 1.09
CA SER A 150 -9.40 -7.68 0.57
C SER A 150 -9.13 -9.17 0.37
N ASN A 151 -7.85 -9.55 0.26
CA ASN A 151 -7.39 -10.93 0.04
C ASN A 151 -6.88 -11.57 1.32
N ASP A 152 -6.81 -12.91 1.36
CA ASP A 152 -6.18 -13.63 2.48
C ASP A 152 -4.65 -13.54 2.39
N LEU A 153 -4.02 -12.88 3.37
CA LEU A 153 -2.57 -12.70 3.47
C LEU A 153 -2.03 -13.54 4.63
N LYS A 154 -1.63 -14.78 4.34
CA LYS A 154 -1.14 -15.75 5.35
C LYS A 154 0.08 -15.27 6.15
N GLU A 155 0.88 -14.37 5.57
CA GLU A 155 2.00 -13.73 6.25
C GLU A 155 1.58 -12.80 7.40
N LEU A 156 0.32 -12.33 7.41
CA LEU A 156 -0.24 -11.50 8.48
C LEU A 156 -0.98 -12.31 9.55
N HIS A 157 -1.20 -13.62 9.34
CA HIS A 157 -1.79 -14.49 10.37
C HIS A 157 -0.82 -14.68 11.53
N TYR A 158 -1.34 -14.75 12.76
CA TYR A 158 -0.57 -15.21 13.92
C TYR A 158 -0.27 -16.71 13.80
N PRO A 159 0.95 -17.21 14.10
CA PRO A 159 2.08 -16.46 14.64
C PRO A 159 3.07 -15.94 13.59
N ASN A 160 2.73 -15.89 12.29
CA ASN A 160 3.63 -15.39 11.26
C ASN A 160 3.93 -13.89 11.45
N ALA A 161 2.88 -13.10 11.76
CA ALA A 161 3.04 -11.73 12.19
C ALA A 161 2.73 -11.62 13.70
N ARG A 162 3.77 -11.40 14.51
CA ARG A 162 3.65 -11.10 15.94
C ARG A 162 3.76 -9.59 16.13
N VAL A 163 2.62 -8.95 16.25
CA VAL A 163 2.52 -7.51 16.50
C VAL A 163 1.73 -7.23 17.76
N ASP A 164 1.96 -6.08 18.37
CA ASP A 164 1.24 -5.63 19.57
C ASP A 164 -0.02 -4.85 19.19
N MET A 165 -0.06 -4.29 17.98
CA MET A 165 -1.24 -3.66 17.38
C MET A 165 -1.24 -3.84 15.87
N LEU A 166 -2.39 -4.19 15.29
CA LEU A 166 -2.64 -4.27 13.86
C LEU A 166 -3.84 -3.39 13.51
N VAL A 167 -3.61 -2.37 12.70
CA VAL A 167 -4.63 -1.40 12.34
C VAL A 167 -5.44 -1.88 11.13
N CYS A 168 -6.76 -1.81 11.25
CA CYS A 168 -7.73 -2.02 10.17
C CYS A 168 -8.48 -0.71 9.88
N SER A 169 -9.04 -0.60 8.69
CA SER A 169 -9.74 0.61 8.26
C SER A 169 -11.26 0.43 8.15
N SER A 170 -11.71 -0.74 7.73
CA SER A 170 -13.13 -0.99 7.47
C SER A 170 -13.74 -1.97 8.45
N VAL A 171 -15.07 -1.99 8.53
CA VAL A 171 -15.81 -2.92 9.38
C VAL A 171 -15.57 -4.37 8.98
N PRO A 172 -15.75 -4.77 7.69
CA PRO A 172 -15.53 -6.16 7.29
C PRO A 172 -14.07 -6.61 7.42
N GLU A 173 -13.10 -5.71 7.17
CA GLU A 173 -11.69 -6.01 7.36
C GLU A 173 -11.37 -6.33 8.83
N TYR A 174 -11.88 -5.50 9.74
CA TYR A 174 -11.71 -5.69 11.18
C TYR A 174 -12.29 -7.03 11.64
N GLU A 175 -13.55 -7.33 11.28
CA GLU A 175 -14.20 -8.58 11.67
C GLU A 175 -13.48 -9.80 11.08
N ASN A 176 -13.07 -9.74 9.80
CA ASN A 176 -12.30 -10.81 9.17
C ASN A 176 -10.96 -11.04 9.88
N MET A 177 -10.20 -10.00 10.15
CA MET A 177 -8.90 -10.15 10.81
C MET A 177 -9.02 -10.59 12.26
N LYS A 178 -10.01 -10.09 12.99
CA LYS A 178 -10.27 -10.47 14.37
C LYS A 178 -10.63 -11.97 14.49
N THR A 179 -11.40 -12.50 13.54
CA THR A 179 -11.93 -13.87 13.62
C THR A 179 -11.06 -14.91 12.93
N THR A 180 -10.34 -14.56 11.84
CA THR A 180 -9.66 -15.53 10.99
C THR A 180 -8.13 -15.48 11.08
N TYR A 181 -7.54 -14.35 11.50
CA TYR A 181 -6.08 -14.20 11.51
C TYR A 181 -5.40 -14.72 12.80
N GLY A 182 -6.19 -15.08 13.83
CA GLY A 182 -5.69 -15.72 15.05
C GLY A 182 -4.88 -14.83 15.98
N HIS A 183 -4.92 -13.51 15.82
CA HIS A 183 -4.26 -12.58 16.74
C HIS A 183 -4.93 -12.59 18.12
N PRO A 184 -4.16 -12.35 19.21
CA PRO A 184 -4.73 -12.18 20.54
C PRO A 184 -5.78 -11.05 20.59
N ASN A 185 -6.70 -11.14 21.55
CA ASN A 185 -7.71 -10.11 21.74
C ASN A 185 -7.08 -8.74 22.00
N GLY A 186 -7.64 -7.69 21.38
CA GLY A 186 -7.18 -6.31 21.50
C GLY A 186 -6.04 -5.93 20.53
N VAL A 187 -5.39 -6.89 19.89
CA VAL A 187 -4.31 -6.61 18.92
C VAL A 187 -4.85 -5.98 17.63
N VAL A 188 -5.95 -6.50 17.09
CA VAL A 188 -6.60 -5.94 15.90
C VAL A 188 -7.46 -4.75 16.33
N GLN A 189 -7.24 -3.57 15.74
CA GLN A 189 -7.96 -2.34 16.06
C GLN A 189 -8.43 -1.62 14.80
N ARG A 190 -9.68 -1.13 14.81
CA ARG A 190 -10.26 -0.37 13.69
C ARG A 190 -10.05 1.13 13.90
N LEU A 191 -8.92 1.65 13.46
CA LEU A 191 -8.53 3.05 13.61
C LEU A 191 -8.57 3.84 12.30
N GLY A 192 -8.67 3.14 11.16
CA GLY A 192 -8.57 3.74 9.82
C GLY A 192 -7.12 3.92 9.36
N LEU A 193 -6.93 4.37 8.12
CA LEU A 193 -5.62 4.58 7.53
C LEU A 193 -5.20 6.04 7.66
N CYS A 194 -3.99 6.32 8.17
CA CYS A 194 -3.49 7.68 8.39
C CYS A 194 -3.55 8.58 7.14
N ARG A 195 -3.33 8.02 5.94
CA ARG A 195 -3.43 8.76 4.68
C ARG A 195 -4.85 9.20 4.33
N TYR A 196 -5.88 8.62 4.95
CA TYR A 196 -7.27 9.00 4.72
C TYR A 196 -7.61 10.38 5.28
N ASP A 197 -6.88 10.86 6.27
CA ASP A 197 -7.03 12.23 6.77
C ASP A 197 -6.86 13.26 5.65
N ARG A 198 -5.94 12.99 4.70
CA ARG A 198 -5.74 13.86 3.54
C ARG A 198 -6.84 13.71 2.50
N LEU A 199 -7.39 12.52 2.28
CA LEU A 199 -8.40 12.26 1.25
C LEU A 199 -9.67 13.10 1.42
N LEU A 200 -10.01 13.45 2.66
CA LEU A 200 -11.19 14.27 2.99
C LEU A 200 -10.88 15.77 3.03
N THR A 201 -9.63 16.20 2.83
CA THR A 201 -9.34 17.63 2.75
C THR A 201 -9.89 18.23 1.45
N PRO A 202 -10.34 19.51 1.44
CA PRO A 202 -10.78 20.17 0.22
C PRO A 202 -9.71 20.11 -0.86
N HIS A 203 -10.07 19.68 -2.06
CA HIS A 203 -9.16 19.59 -3.20
C HIS A 203 -9.91 19.84 -4.53
N ARG A 204 -9.17 20.25 -5.56
CA ARG A 204 -9.73 20.44 -6.89
C ARG A 204 -9.81 19.12 -7.64
N VAL A 205 -11.01 18.71 -8.02
CA VAL A 205 -11.23 17.59 -8.92
C VAL A 205 -11.15 18.09 -10.36
N LYS A 206 -10.35 17.44 -11.18
CA LYS A 206 -10.19 17.68 -12.62
C LYS A 206 -11.21 16.85 -13.40
N ARG A 207 -11.51 17.26 -14.61
CA ARG A 207 -12.23 16.45 -15.58
C ARG A 207 -11.31 15.33 -16.12
N GLN A 208 -10.93 14.43 -15.24
CA GLN A 208 -9.96 13.37 -15.50
C GLN A 208 -10.50 12.02 -15.04
N ILE A 209 -10.41 11.04 -15.90
CA ILE A 209 -10.70 9.64 -15.60
C ILE A 209 -9.36 8.92 -15.47
N LEU A 210 -9.13 8.30 -14.32
CA LEU A 210 -7.91 7.56 -14.02
C LEU A 210 -8.12 6.07 -14.28
N ILE A 211 -7.27 5.47 -15.09
CA ILE A 211 -7.15 4.03 -15.25
C ILE A 211 -5.92 3.59 -14.46
N MET A 212 -6.12 2.78 -13.41
CA MET A 212 -5.03 2.35 -12.54
C MET A 212 -5.12 0.85 -12.23
N PRO A 213 -4.66 0.00 -13.17
CA PRO A 213 -4.76 -1.44 -13.04
C PRO A 213 -3.62 -2.03 -12.20
N THR A 214 -3.91 -3.18 -11.59
CA THR A 214 -2.92 -4.02 -10.91
C THR A 214 -1.99 -4.70 -11.93
N TRP A 215 -0.76 -4.92 -11.53
CA TRP A 215 0.16 -5.75 -12.30
C TRP A 215 -0.24 -7.22 -12.27
N ARG A 216 0.31 -8.02 -13.19
CA ARG A 216 0.11 -9.46 -13.26
C ARG A 216 1.44 -10.18 -13.11
N TYR A 217 1.49 -11.17 -12.21
CA TYR A 217 2.70 -11.97 -12.02
C TYR A 217 3.18 -12.62 -13.31
N PHE A 218 2.23 -13.11 -14.12
CA PHE A 218 2.52 -13.78 -15.40
C PHE A 218 2.91 -12.82 -16.54
N LEU A 219 2.88 -11.50 -16.32
CA LEU A 219 3.38 -10.49 -17.28
C LEU A 219 4.76 -9.96 -16.89
N LYS A 220 5.27 -10.33 -15.71
CA LYS A 220 6.56 -9.83 -15.24
C LYS A 220 7.69 -10.35 -16.11
N ASN A 221 8.58 -9.44 -16.54
CA ASN A 221 9.76 -9.74 -17.35
C ASN A 221 9.49 -10.37 -18.75
N LEU A 222 8.30 -10.15 -19.31
CA LEU A 222 8.05 -10.51 -20.70
C LEU A 222 8.88 -9.64 -21.66
N SER A 223 9.12 -10.13 -22.87
CA SER A 223 9.58 -9.28 -23.97
C SER A 223 8.48 -8.27 -24.35
N ASN A 224 8.85 -7.14 -24.96
CA ASN A 224 7.87 -6.19 -25.47
C ASN A 224 6.90 -6.84 -26.49
N GLU A 225 7.42 -7.74 -27.32
CA GLU A 225 6.67 -8.48 -28.34
C GLU A 225 5.63 -9.42 -27.71
N ASP A 226 5.96 -10.07 -26.59
CA ASP A 226 5.02 -10.95 -25.89
C ASP A 226 4.05 -10.16 -25.01
N PHE A 227 4.47 -9.03 -24.45
CA PHE A 227 3.58 -8.17 -23.68
C PHE A 227 2.45 -7.59 -24.54
N VAL A 228 2.74 -7.13 -25.78
CA VAL A 228 1.70 -6.58 -26.68
C VAL A 228 0.74 -7.64 -27.21
N LYS A 229 1.07 -8.93 -27.12
CA LYS A 229 0.15 -10.04 -27.45
C LYS A 229 -0.77 -10.39 -26.27
N SER A 230 -0.48 -9.87 -25.06
CA SER A 230 -1.27 -10.21 -23.87
C SER A 230 -2.68 -9.62 -23.93
N GLU A 231 -3.63 -10.31 -23.30
CA GLU A 231 -4.99 -9.81 -23.13
C GLU A 231 -5.00 -8.50 -22.33
N TYR A 232 -4.13 -8.36 -21.33
CA TYR A 232 -3.95 -7.15 -20.56
C TYR A 232 -3.65 -5.93 -21.44
N TYR A 233 -2.64 -6.04 -22.31
CA TYR A 233 -2.31 -4.98 -23.26
C TYR A 233 -3.49 -4.69 -24.20
N ASN A 234 -4.10 -5.73 -24.76
CA ASN A 234 -5.19 -5.59 -25.72
C ASN A 234 -6.41 -4.90 -25.11
N GLN A 235 -6.84 -5.28 -23.91
CA GLN A 235 -7.99 -4.68 -23.24
C GLN A 235 -7.74 -3.19 -22.91
N PHE A 236 -6.60 -2.86 -22.31
CA PHE A 236 -6.31 -1.46 -22.01
C PHE A 236 -6.03 -0.63 -23.26
N SER A 237 -5.38 -1.17 -24.28
CA SER A 237 -5.18 -0.46 -25.57
C SER A 237 -6.51 -0.18 -26.27
N ARG A 238 -7.48 -1.12 -26.26
CA ARG A 238 -8.84 -0.91 -26.79
C ARG A 238 -9.56 0.19 -26.02
N LEU A 239 -9.50 0.18 -24.70
CA LEU A 239 -10.13 1.21 -23.87
C LEU A 239 -9.55 2.61 -24.14
N LEU A 240 -8.22 2.71 -24.27
CA LEU A 240 -7.52 3.97 -24.53
C LEU A 240 -7.79 4.53 -25.94
N ASN A 241 -8.17 3.68 -26.90
CA ASN A 241 -8.36 4.05 -28.30
C ASN A 241 -9.81 3.82 -28.77
N ASP A 242 -10.78 3.75 -27.85
CA ASP A 242 -12.20 3.68 -28.22
C ASP A 242 -12.64 5.02 -28.84
N GLU A 243 -12.95 5.01 -30.12
CA GLU A 243 -13.28 6.22 -30.90
C GLU A 243 -14.50 6.97 -30.33
N LYS A 244 -15.52 6.22 -29.87
CA LYS A 244 -16.73 6.84 -29.29
C LYS A 244 -16.43 7.48 -27.95
N LEU A 245 -15.57 6.86 -27.14
CA LEU A 245 -15.11 7.44 -25.88
C LEU A 245 -14.27 8.69 -26.15
N ILE A 246 -13.32 8.65 -27.09
CA ILE A 246 -12.49 9.80 -27.46
C ILE A 246 -13.37 10.99 -27.89
N ALA A 247 -14.38 10.78 -28.73
CA ALA A 247 -15.31 11.84 -29.15
C ALA A 247 -16.04 12.48 -27.94
N VAL A 248 -16.43 11.69 -26.94
CA VAL A 248 -17.06 12.20 -25.71
C VAL A 248 -16.07 12.94 -24.82
N LEU A 249 -14.82 12.44 -24.70
CA LEU A 249 -13.76 13.13 -23.97
C LEU A 249 -13.49 14.53 -24.56
N GLU A 250 -13.44 14.66 -25.88
CA GLU A 250 -13.27 15.92 -26.60
C GLU A 250 -14.45 16.86 -26.38
N LYS A 251 -15.67 16.35 -26.58
CA LYS A 251 -16.92 17.13 -26.45
C LYS A 251 -17.10 17.74 -25.06
N TYR A 252 -16.74 17.01 -24.01
CA TYR A 252 -16.98 17.41 -22.62
C TYR A 252 -15.71 17.88 -21.87
N ASP A 253 -14.60 18.01 -22.59
CA ASP A 253 -13.30 18.46 -22.05
C ASP A 253 -12.79 17.58 -20.91
N TYR A 254 -12.89 16.25 -21.07
CA TYR A 254 -12.31 15.25 -20.15
C TYR A 254 -10.99 14.72 -20.68
N GLU A 255 -10.16 14.22 -19.77
CA GLU A 255 -8.95 13.47 -20.08
C GLU A 255 -9.05 12.04 -19.55
N LEU A 256 -8.48 11.08 -20.27
CA LEU A 256 -8.30 9.70 -19.86
C LEU A 256 -6.82 9.45 -19.55
N VAL A 257 -6.51 9.02 -18.36
CA VAL A 257 -5.14 8.88 -17.89
C VAL A 257 -4.86 7.46 -17.44
N LEU A 258 -3.94 6.77 -18.12
CA LEU A 258 -3.43 5.47 -17.70
C LEU A 258 -2.19 5.64 -16.81
N TYR A 259 -2.23 5.06 -15.61
CA TYR A 259 -1.09 4.96 -14.72
C TYR A 259 -0.85 3.50 -14.33
N LEU A 260 0.17 2.89 -14.92
CA LEU A 260 0.52 1.49 -14.66
C LEU A 260 1.17 1.32 -13.29
N HIS A 261 0.92 0.16 -12.67
CA HIS A 261 1.66 -0.27 -11.50
C HIS A 261 3.18 -0.28 -11.76
N TYR A 262 4.01 0.02 -10.75
CA TYR A 262 5.47 0.17 -10.90
C TYR A 262 6.16 -1.03 -11.59
N GLU A 263 5.67 -2.25 -11.37
CA GLU A 263 6.18 -3.47 -12.02
C GLU A 263 5.94 -3.50 -13.54
N LEU A 264 4.92 -2.80 -14.04
CA LEU A 264 4.59 -2.71 -15.46
C LEU A 264 4.95 -1.36 -16.10
N GLN A 265 5.54 -0.43 -15.35
CA GLN A 265 5.98 0.86 -15.88
C GLN A 265 6.96 0.75 -17.07
N PRO A 266 7.85 -0.27 -17.14
CA PRO A 266 8.71 -0.44 -18.34
C PRO A 266 7.90 -0.61 -19.66
N TYR A 267 6.67 -1.08 -19.60
CA TYR A 267 5.79 -1.26 -20.76
C TYR A 267 4.92 -0.03 -21.07
N SER A 268 5.01 1.04 -20.31
CA SER A 268 4.15 2.23 -20.50
C SER A 268 4.26 2.84 -21.90
N GLU A 269 5.45 2.83 -22.49
CA GLU A 269 5.70 3.37 -23.83
C GLU A 269 5.15 2.53 -24.98
N LEU A 270 4.71 1.31 -24.69
CA LEU A 270 4.06 0.45 -25.70
C LEU A 270 2.62 0.89 -25.96
N PHE A 271 1.97 1.49 -24.99
CA PHE A 271 0.64 2.05 -25.20
C PHE A 271 0.73 3.33 -26.03
N LYS A 272 0.04 3.34 -27.17
CA LYS A 272 0.05 4.43 -28.16
C LYS A 272 -1.36 5.03 -28.29
N PRO A 273 -1.70 6.03 -27.47
CA PRO A 273 -2.98 6.73 -27.59
C PRO A 273 -3.08 7.45 -28.96
N MET A 274 -4.28 7.43 -29.56
CA MET A 274 -4.57 8.11 -30.82
C MET A 274 -5.08 9.55 -30.63
N SER A 275 -5.40 9.98 -29.41
CA SER A 275 -5.87 11.30 -29.07
C SER A 275 -5.04 11.96 -27.99
N GLU A 276 -4.85 13.28 -28.04
CA GLU A 276 -4.21 14.08 -27.00
C GLU A 276 -5.01 14.11 -25.68
N ARG A 277 -6.30 13.72 -25.71
CA ARG A 277 -7.14 13.56 -24.53
C ARG A 277 -6.78 12.31 -23.72
N VAL A 278 -5.95 11.41 -24.27
CA VAL A 278 -5.53 10.16 -23.62
C VAL A 278 -4.05 10.21 -23.32
N ARG A 279 -3.70 10.04 -22.06
CA ARG A 279 -2.30 10.12 -21.61
C ARG A 279 -1.87 8.87 -20.86
N VAL A 280 -0.62 8.46 -21.07
CA VAL A 280 0.03 7.41 -20.30
C VAL A 280 1.11 8.05 -19.42
N LEU A 281 0.97 7.95 -18.10
CA LEU A 281 1.88 8.59 -17.17
C LEU A 281 3.00 7.65 -16.74
N LYS A 282 4.22 8.21 -16.64
CA LYS A 282 5.39 7.53 -16.06
C LYS A 282 5.42 7.71 -14.54
N LYS A 283 6.03 6.75 -13.85
CA LYS A 283 6.12 6.68 -12.38
C LYS A 283 6.59 8.00 -11.75
N ASP A 284 7.63 8.62 -12.32
CA ASP A 284 8.28 9.79 -11.72
C ASP A 284 7.49 11.11 -11.91
N LYS A 285 6.37 11.06 -12.62
CA LYS A 285 5.59 12.25 -12.99
C LYS A 285 4.35 12.49 -12.11
N ALA A 286 4.05 11.58 -11.17
CA ALA A 286 2.85 11.72 -10.37
C ALA A 286 2.96 11.05 -8.99
N ASP A 287 2.38 11.69 -7.99
CA ASP A 287 2.05 11.09 -6.71
C ASP A 287 0.69 10.37 -6.85
N VAL A 288 0.61 9.13 -6.39
CA VAL A 288 -0.60 8.30 -6.54
C VAL A 288 -1.79 8.92 -5.80
N GLN A 289 -1.58 9.44 -4.60
CA GLN A 289 -2.65 10.06 -3.84
C GLN A 289 -3.16 11.34 -4.51
N ASP A 290 -2.26 12.14 -5.10
CA ASP A 290 -2.64 13.32 -5.88
C ASP A 290 -3.45 12.95 -7.12
N LEU A 291 -3.08 11.86 -7.81
CA LEU A 291 -3.86 11.36 -8.95
C LEU A 291 -5.26 10.92 -8.52
N LEU A 292 -5.38 10.14 -7.44
CA LEU A 292 -6.66 9.69 -6.91
C LEU A 292 -7.53 10.89 -6.47
N MET A 293 -6.94 11.83 -5.73
CA MET A 293 -7.67 13.02 -5.27
C MET A 293 -8.12 13.92 -6.42
N SER A 294 -7.28 14.11 -7.42
CA SER A 294 -7.60 15.02 -8.55
C SER A 294 -8.48 14.39 -9.63
N SER A 295 -8.66 13.06 -9.67
CA SER A 295 -9.47 12.40 -10.69
C SER A 295 -10.96 12.39 -10.33
N ALA A 296 -11.83 12.53 -11.34
CA ALA A 296 -13.29 12.49 -11.19
C ALA A 296 -13.83 11.06 -11.13
N MET A 297 -13.20 10.11 -11.81
CA MET A 297 -13.59 8.71 -11.87
C MET A 297 -12.36 7.79 -11.89
N LEU A 298 -12.49 6.59 -11.37
CA LEU A 298 -11.46 5.54 -11.40
C LEU A 298 -11.96 4.31 -12.16
N ILE A 299 -11.14 3.83 -13.09
CA ILE A 299 -11.24 2.48 -13.65
C ILE A 299 -10.07 1.66 -13.11
N THR A 300 -10.37 0.57 -12.46
CA THR A 300 -9.35 -0.31 -11.88
C THR A 300 -9.76 -1.79 -12.00
N ASP A 301 -9.09 -2.68 -11.29
CA ASP A 301 -9.37 -4.13 -11.35
C ASP A 301 -9.28 -4.79 -9.97
N TYR A 302 -8.07 -5.16 -9.51
CA TYR A 302 -7.79 -5.82 -8.22
C TYR A 302 -6.99 -4.92 -7.27
N SER A 303 -6.70 -3.68 -7.67
CA SER A 303 -5.87 -2.75 -6.92
C SER A 303 -6.62 -2.17 -5.73
N SER A 304 -6.02 -2.19 -4.54
CA SER A 304 -6.60 -1.62 -3.31
C SER A 304 -6.86 -0.12 -3.34
N VAL A 305 -6.40 0.60 -4.39
CA VAL A 305 -6.68 2.04 -4.56
C VAL A 305 -8.17 2.36 -4.73
N PHE A 306 -8.98 1.36 -5.09
CA PHE A 306 -10.43 1.56 -5.17
C PHE A 306 -11.06 1.84 -3.79
N PHE A 307 -10.47 1.35 -2.72
CA PHE A 307 -10.91 1.69 -1.36
C PHE A 307 -10.69 3.17 -1.05
N ASP A 308 -9.53 3.71 -1.43
CA ASP A 308 -9.22 5.14 -1.26
C ASP A 308 -10.20 6.01 -2.06
N PHE A 309 -10.53 5.57 -3.28
CA PHE A 309 -11.44 6.27 -4.16
C PHE A 309 -12.89 6.24 -3.65
N ALA A 310 -13.35 5.08 -3.20
CA ALA A 310 -14.65 4.91 -2.55
C ALA A 310 -14.76 5.70 -1.23
N TYR A 311 -13.65 5.80 -0.47
CA TYR A 311 -13.59 6.62 0.75
C TYR A 311 -13.87 8.09 0.46
N MET A 312 -13.46 8.61 -0.71
CA MET A 312 -13.76 9.97 -1.16
C MET A 312 -15.16 10.14 -1.77
N SER A 313 -16.01 9.11 -1.78
CA SER A 313 -17.34 9.11 -2.44
C SER A 313 -17.29 9.48 -3.92
N LYS A 314 -16.31 8.96 -4.64
CA LYS A 314 -16.15 9.18 -6.09
C LYS A 314 -16.55 7.95 -6.89
N PRO A 315 -17.12 8.09 -8.10
CA PRO A 315 -17.52 6.98 -8.93
C PRO A 315 -16.32 6.18 -9.43
N LEU A 316 -16.44 4.86 -9.38
CA LEU A 316 -15.44 3.94 -9.89
C LEU A 316 -16.08 2.76 -10.62
N ALA A 317 -15.29 2.04 -11.40
CA ALA A 317 -15.70 0.78 -12.00
C ALA A 317 -14.52 -0.20 -12.06
N TYR A 318 -14.84 -1.48 -12.17
CA TYR A 318 -13.86 -2.55 -12.23
C TYR A 318 -13.82 -3.17 -13.63
N LEU A 319 -12.62 -3.29 -14.23
CA LEU A 319 -12.39 -4.00 -15.49
C LEU A 319 -11.61 -5.30 -15.18
N ARG A 320 -12.31 -6.45 -15.16
CA ARG A 320 -11.81 -7.73 -14.62
C ARG A 320 -11.88 -8.88 -15.64
N PHE A 321 -11.30 -8.70 -16.80
CA PHE A 321 -11.32 -9.66 -17.93
C PHE A 321 -10.56 -10.97 -17.66
N ASP A 322 -9.65 -11.01 -16.69
CA ASP A 322 -8.74 -12.13 -16.42
C ASP A 322 -8.86 -12.70 -14.99
N GLU A 323 -10.03 -12.60 -14.37
CA GLU A 323 -10.25 -12.87 -12.95
C GLU A 323 -9.79 -14.26 -12.50
N GLU A 324 -10.15 -15.30 -13.24
CA GLU A 324 -9.77 -16.68 -12.90
C GLU A 324 -8.27 -16.87 -12.90
N ARG A 325 -7.59 -16.36 -13.93
CA ARG A 325 -6.13 -16.43 -14.05
C ARG A 325 -5.43 -15.64 -12.97
N PHE A 326 -5.95 -14.47 -12.60
CA PHE A 326 -5.40 -13.64 -11.55
C PHE A 326 -5.41 -14.37 -10.20
N TYR A 327 -6.55 -14.89 -9.78
CA TYR A 327 -6.66 -15.61 -8.51
C TYR A 327 -5.96 -16.97 -8.49
N ALA A 328 -5.80 -17.62 -9.64
CA ALA A 328 -5.02 -18.84 -9.74
C ALA A 328 -3.51 -18.62 -9.60
N THR A 329 -3.00 -17.41 -9.91
CA THR A 329 -1.55 -17.17 -10.03
C THR A 329 -0.97 -16.16 -9.06
N GLN A 330 -1.76 -15.26 -8.47
CA GLN A 330 -1.24 -14.11 -7.73
C GLN A 330 -1.71 -14.03 -6.28
N TYR A 331 -3.02 -14.06 -6.02
CA TYR A 331 -3.60 -13.97 -4.68
C TYR A 331 -4.74 -14.95 -4.50
N GLY A 332 -4.90 -15.50 -3.28
CA GLY A 332 -6.12 -16.21 -2.90
C GLY A 332 -7.32 -15.25 -2.78
N ARG A 333 -8.53 -15.78 -3.02
CA ARG A 333 -9.76 -15.02 -2.77
C ARG A 333 -9.90 -14.76 -1.27
N GLY A 334 -10.19 -13.54 -0.90
CA GLY A 334 -10.46 -13.15 0.49
C GLY A 334 -11.95 -12.96 0.76
N TYR A 335 -12.26 -12.13 1.75
CA TYR A 335 -13.63 -11.87 2.21
C TYR A 335 -14.43 -10.90 1.31
N PHE A 336 -13.79 -10.16 0.43
CA PHE A 336 -14.40 -9.10 -0.38
C PHE A 336 -14.62 -9.56 -1.83
N ASP A 337 -15.86 -9.48 -2.31
CA ASP A 337 -16.19 -9.67 -3.72
C ASP A 337 -16.73 -8.35 -4.30
N CYS A 338 -16.07 -7.80 -5.32
CA CYS A 338 -16.48 -6.52 -5.90
C CYS A 338 -17.86 -6.55 -6.58
N ARG A 339 -18.42 -7.71 -6.89
CA ARG A 339 -19.80 -7.82 -7.42
C ARG A 339 -20.85 -7.56 -6.35
N THR A 340 -20.63 -8.06 -5.14
CA THR A 340 -21.57 -7.93 -4.01
C THR A 340 -21.22 -6.81 -3.05
N ASP A 341 -19.91 -6.57 -2.83
CA ASP A 341 -19.41 -5.63 -1.83
C ASP A 341 -18.78 -4.38 -2.46
N GLY A 342 -18.54 -4.42 -3.79
CA GLY A 342 -17.84 -3.37 -4.53
C GLY A 342 -18.59 -2.04 -4.60
N PHE A 343 -17.87 -1.00 -4.92
CA PHE A 343 -18.31 0.40 -4.92
C PHE A 343 -18.55 0.95 -6.32
N GLY A 344 -18.72 0.06 -7.29
CA GLY A 344 -19.00 0.35 -8.69
C GLY A 344 -19.26 -0.92 -9.49
N PRO A 345 -19.73 -0.82 -10.74
CA PRO A 345 -20.00 -1.96 -11.59
C PRO A 345 -18.74 -2.72 -12.01
N VAL A 346 -18.90 -4.01 -12.32
CA VAL A 346 -17.82 -4.88 -12.81
C VAL A 346 -18.05 -5.17 -14.29
N PHE A 347 -17.03 -4.91 -15.11
CA PHE A 347 -17.01 -5.18 -16.54
C PHE A 347 -15.91 -6.19 -16.87
N TYR A 348 -16.11 -6.94 -17.95
CA TYR A 348 -15.20 -8.00 -18.36
C TYR A 348 -14.52 -7.72 -19.72
N ASP A 349 -14.86 -6.61 -20.34
CA ASP A 349 -14.21 -6.14 -21.56
C ASP A 349 -14.13 -4.61 -21.65
N ALA A 350 -13.23 -4.13 -22.49
CA ALA A 350 -12.94 -2.71 -22.65
C ALA A 350 -14.14 -1.91 -23.22
N ALA A 351 -14.97 -2.51 -24.06
CA ALA A 351 -16.09 -1.81 -24.70
C ALA A 351 -17.19 -1.48 -23.69
N GLN A 352 -17.49 -2.41 -22.77
CA GLN A 352 -18.41 -2.16 -21.66
C GLN A 352 -17.90 -1.06 -20.73
N ALA A 353 -16.61 -1.08 -20.40
CA ALA A 353 -16.01 -0.04 -19.57
C ALA A 353 -16.03 1.33 -20.26
N ALA A 354 -15.74 1.40 -21.58
CA ALA A 354 -15.80 2.61 -22.37
C ALA A 354 -17.21 3.18 -22.42
N GLU A 355 -18.23 2.32 -22.63
CA GLU A 355 -19.64 2.72 -22.62
C GLU A 355 -20.04 3.33 -21.28
N HIS A 356 -19.68 2.68 -20.18
CA HIS A 356 -19.98 3.18 -18.85
C HIS A 356 -19.30 4.55 -18.57
N ILE A 357 -18.06 4.74 -18.99
CA ILE A 357 -17.37 6.03 -18.87
C ILE A 357 -18.12 7.11 -19.64
N ARG A 358 -18.54 6.82 -20.89
CA ARG A 358 -19.33 7.76 -21.69
C ARG A 358 -20.62 8.18 -20.99
N GLN A 359 -21.37 7.21 -20.47
CA GLN A 359 -22.59 7.47 -19.71
C GLN A 359 -22.33 8.35 -18.48
N LYS A 360 -21.27 8.07 -17.70
CA LYS A 360 -20.91 8.91 -16.55
C LYS A 360 -20.51 10.33 -16.93
N ILE A 361 -19.85 10.52 -18.06
CA ILE A 361 -19.54 11.87 -18.57
C ILE A 361 -20.81 12.61 -19.01
N GLU A 362 -21.71 11.94 -19.70
CA GLU A 362 -22.90 12.55 -20.29
C GLU A 362 -24.02 12.84 -19.28
N TYR A 363 -24.22 11.93 -18.30
CA TYR A 363 -25.33 12.00 -17.35
C TYR A 363 -24.93 12.41 -15.94
N GLY A 364 -23.64 12.58 -15.67
CA GLY A 364 -23.10 13.08 -14.39
C GLY A 364 -22.14 12.11 -13.71
N MET A 365 -21.04 12.68 -13.20
CA MET A 365 -20.00 11.98 -12.44
C MET A 365 -20.41 11.78 -10.98
N CYS A 366 -21.50 11.06 -10.73
CA CYS A 366 -21.98 10.74 -9.38
C CYS A 366 -21.84 9.25 -9.08
N VAL A 367 -21.78 8.92 -7.81
CA VAL A 367 -21.86 7.54 -7.30
C VAL A 367 -23.34 7.15 -7.27
N ASP A 368 -23.65 5.97 -7.80
CA ASP A 368 -25.02 5.45 -7.75
C ASP A 368 -25.37 5.04 -6.31
N ASP A 369 -26.62 5.21 -5.89
CA ASP A 369 -27.11 5.01 -4.52
C ASP A 369 -26.74 3.63 -3.93
N GLU A 370 -26.76 2.60 -4.76
CA GLU A 370 -26.37 1.26 -4.33
C GLU A 370 -24.91 1.23 -3.83
N TYR A 371 -23.99 1.79 -4.61
CA TYR A 371 -22.56 1.81 -4.29
C TYR A 371 -22.25 2.78 -3.15
N ALA A 372 -22.99 3.87 -3.04
CA ALA A 372 -22.90 4.77 -1.90
C ALA A 372 -23.28 4.06 -0.58
N ARG A 373 -24.40 3.32 -0.57
CA ARG A 373 -24.81 2.51 0.60
C ARG A 373 -23.82 1.38 0.92
N ARG A 374 -23.21 0.75 -0.09
CA ARG A 374 -22.16 -0.26 0.14
C ARG A 374 -20.93 0.38 0.80
N ALA A 375 -20.49 1.55 0.34
CA ALA A 375 -19.38 2.28 0.93
C ALA A 375 -19.65 2.70 2.38
N GLU A 376 -20.85 3.18 2.70
CA GLU A 376 -21.26 3.50 4.09
C GLU A 376 -21.20 2.28 5.01
N ARG A 377 -21.73 1.15 4.59
CA ARG A 377 -21.66 -0.10 5.39
C ARG A 377 -20.22 -0.59 5.55
N PHE A 378 -19.39 -0.41 4.53
CA PHE A 378 -18.02 -0.89 4.54
C PHE A 378 -17.12 -0.06 5.45
N PHE A 379 -17.15 1.26 5.32
CA PHE A 379 -16.27 2.16 6.08
C PHE A 379 -16.89 2.60 7.42
N GLY A 380 -18.21 2.64 7.53
CA GLY A 380 -18.91 3.33 8.61
C GLY A 380 -18.75 4.84 8.47
N GLU A 381 -18.64 5.54 9.59
CA GLU A 381 -18.36 6.97 9.60
C GLU A 381 -16.98 7.29 9.03
N ARG A 382 -16.93 8.17 8.02
CA ARG A 382 -15.70 8.62 7.39
C ARG A 382 -15.23 9.91 8.08
N THR A 383 -14.05 9.84 8.68
CA THR A 383 -13.46 10.94 9.47
C THR A 383 -12.05 11.25 8.97
N ALA A 384 -11.52 12.41 9.32
CA ALA A 384 -10.16 12.86 9.01
C ALA A 384 -9.31 13.00 10.27
N ASN A 385 -9.39 12.01 11.19
CA ASN A 385 -8.65 11.99 12.44
C ASN A 385 -7.98 10.63 12.74
N HIS A 386 -7.61 9.91 11.67
CA HIS A 386 -7.02 8.57 11.79
C HIS A 386 -5.59 8.62 12.36
N CYS A 387 -4.82 9.66 12.04
CA CYS A 387 -3.51 9.88 12.65
C CYS A 387 -3.64 10.09 14.16
N GLU A 388 -4.60 10.89 14.61
CA GLU A 388 -4.86 11.13 16.03
C GLU A 388 -5.32 9.86 16.75
N LYS A 389 -6.28 9.13 16.18
CA LYS A 389 -6.74 7.83 16.72
C LYS A 389 -5.60 6.84 16.87
N THR A 390 -4.74 6.75 15.84
CA THR A 390 -3.54 5.89 15.86
C THR A 390 -2.56 6.32 16.93
N TYR A 391 -2.31 7.63 17.08
CA TYR A 391 -1.45 8.17 18.13
C TYR A 391 -1.96 7.83 19.53
N MET A 392 -3.24 8.07 19.78
CA MET A 392 -3.86 7.79 21.09
C MET A 392 -3.82 6.30 21.44
N ALA A 393 -4.14 5.42 20.48
CA ALA A 393 -4.06 3.98 20.67
C ALA A 393 -2.63 3.48 20.95
N ILE A 394 -1.62 4.07 20.29
CA ILE A 394 -0.20 3.75 20.57
C ILE A 394 0.19 4.25 21.97
N LYS A 395 -0.25 5.43 22.38
CA LYS A 395 0.01 5.92 23.75
C LYS A 395 -0.58 4.98 24.80
N GLU A 396 -1.82 4.55 24.64
CA GLU A 396 -2.48 3.57 25.51
C GLU A 396 -1.72 2.24 25.54
N LEU A 397 -1.25 1.74 24.39
CA LEU A 397 -0.41 0.54 24.33
C LEU A 397 0.89 0.68 25.13
N LEU A 398 1.43 1.90 25.30
CA LEU A 398 2.70 2.17 25.94
C LEU A 398 2.60 2.49 27.44
N THR A 399 1.40 2.73 27.97
CA THR A 399 1.13 2.84 29.40
C THR A 399 1.07 1.47 30.06
#